data_3ffe03f00f7d9e5c8aff6efef4073b11
#
_entry.id   3ffe03f00f7d9e5c8aff6efef4073b11
#
_cell.length_a   1.000
_cell.length_b   1.000
_cell.length_c   1.000
_cell.angle_alpha   90.00
_cell.angle_beta   90.00
_cell.angle_gamma   90.00
#
_symmetry.space_group_name_H-M   'P 1'
#
loop_
_entity.id
_entity.type
_entity.pdbx_description
1 polymer ?
#
loop_
_entity_poly.entity_id
_entity_poly.type
_entity_poly.pdbx_seq_one_letter_code
_entity_poly.pdbx_strand_id
1 'polypeptide(L)'
;MSRETDRHAAGSAPAGARATEHGDARGPEDRVMRALLGLVSQADPWPTDGPALREAQRALAADVTAVSQAYTRERHAIDQGATGEAAYRARRRFFLPRDGAKVVKPLLELWAAGALPPGPRWRVLDLGAGLGSTSLGVAATLSLLAAPGEDALVRELHVDAVEKDPGALRHFSQLARHAEASGLPRVSVRPLAVDLRQHALEGPYDLIVAGLVLNELLGEPALQAAARLAGLVQQLAPGGSLIVLEPALREPTRALHEARDALTAHPHVRIFGPCVHAGPCPMLQGPKDWCHEDVPATLPDELVTVARDAGLRFERLTYAFLTLRRADENVSALVPEGEGQALRVVSQPLPTKGKREWFACGEHGRVRVTRLDRHQSDVNAGFERAQRGDLVRLPVLDTASRPMSDARVRADTPLPGWFYAEQGPRG
;
A
#
# COMPACT_ATOMS: atom_id res chain seq x y z
N MET A 1 24.35 -13.40 55.18
CA MET A 1 24.94 -12.93 53.92
C MET A 1 23.78 -12.73 52.97
N SER A 2 23.28 -11.50 52.95
CA SER A 2 22.02 -11.07 52.33
C SER A 2 22.25 -10.70 50.87
N ARG A 3 21.37 -11.15 49.99
CA ARG A 3 21.28 -10.71 48.59
C ARG A 3 20.22 -9.62 48.49
N GLU A 4 20.66 -8.41 48.20
CA GLU A 4 19.80 -7.29 47.79
C GLU A 4 19.38 -7.47 46.36
N THR A 5 18.11 -7.39 46.13
CA THR A 5 17.46 -7.36 44.81
C THR A 5 17.13 -5.92 44.44
N ASP A 6 17.85 -5.37 43.50
CA ASP A 6 17.55 -4.08 42.89
C ASP A 6 16.30 -4.17 41.99
N ARG A 7 15.27 -3.43 42.34
CA ARG A 7 14.07 -3.18 41.52
C ARG A 7 14.28 -1.95 40.66
N HIS A 8 14.44 -2.11 39.37
CA HIS A 8 14.34 -0.97 38.45
C HIS A 8 12.88 -0.54 38.28
N ALA A 9 12.63 0.68 38.69
CA ALA A 9 11.36 1.38 38.52
C ALA A 9 11.18 1.76 37.05
N ALA A 10 10.04 1.31 36.47
CA ALA A 10 9.56 1.77 35.18
C ALA A 10 9.04 3.20 35.29
N GLY A 11 9.73 4.14 34.65
CA GLY A 11 9.29 5.51 34.48
C GLY A 11 8.07 5.61 33.58
N SER A 12 6.96 6.11 34.13
CA SER A 12 5.75 6.45 33.39
C SER A 12 6.00 7.63 32.45
N ALA A 13 5.73 7.45 31.16
CA ALA A 13 5.69 8.53 30.19
C ALA A 13 4.49 9.47 30.44
N PRO A 14 4.61 10.79 30.22
CA PRO A 14 3.52 11.72 30.46
C PRO A 14 2.40 11.55 29.40
N ALA A 15 1.20 11.27 29.87
CA ALA A 15 -0.03 11.44 29.11
C ALA A 15 -0.28 12.94 28.90
N GLY A 16 -0.40 13.38 27.65
CA GLY A 16 -0.76 14.76 27.37
C GLY A 16 -0.44 15.23 25.96
N ALA A 17 -0.76 14.48 24.92
CA ALA A 17 -0.92 15.07 23.60
C ALA A 17 -2.37 15.57 23.49
N ARG A 18 -2.54 16.90 23.54
CA ARG A 18 -3.81 17.56 23.26
C ARG A 18 -4.23 17.20 21.84
N ALA A 19 -5.45 16.69 21.69
CA ALA A 19 -6.13 16.63 20.41
C ALA A 19 -6.25 18.05 19.85
N THR A 20 -5.42 18.38 18.89
CA THR A 20 -5.60 19.58 18.08
C THR A 20 -6.81 19.32 17.17
N GLU A 21 -7.82 20.17 17.27
CA GLU A 21 -8.91 20.29 16.31
C GLU A 21 -8.31 20.58 14.93
N HIS A 22 -8.07 19.51 14.17
CA HIS A 22 -7.74 19.63 12.74
C HIS A 22 -9.03 19.32 11.98
N GLY A 23 -9.62 20.35 11.40
CA GLY A 23 -10.66 20.21 10.39
C GLY A 23 -10.19 19.26 9.28
N ASP A 24 -11.02 18.38 8.94
CA ASP A 24 -11.15 17.37 7.85
C ASP A 24 -9.96 17.09 6.88
N ALA A 25 -8.74 17.15 7.36
CA ALA A 25 -7.52 16.77 6.62
C ALA A 25 -7.25 15.27 6.71
N ARG A 26 -8.24 14.44 6.32
CA ARG A 26 -8.09 12.98 6.25
C ARG A 26 -7.36 12.61 4.96
N GLY A 27 -6.33 11.76 5.07
CA GLY A 27 -5.57 11.27 3.94
C GLY A 27 -6.44 10.55 2.89
N PRO A 28 -5.91 10.33 1.69
CA PRO A 28 -6.65 9.63 0.63
C PRO A 28 -7.03 8.21 1.03
N GLU A 29 -6.22 7.52 1.83
CA GLU A 29 -6.54 6.19 2.37
C GLU A 29 -7.76 6.22 3.27
N ASP A 30 -7.89 7.22 4.14
CA ASP A 30 -9.03 7.38 5.05
C ASP A 30 -10.33 7.58 4.26
N ARG A 31 -10.26 8.36 3.19
CA ARG A 31 -11.40 8.60 2.29
C ARG A 31 -11.81 7.34 1.55
N VAL A 32 -10.84 6.57 1.04
CA VAL A 32 -11.10 5.28 0.39
C VAL A 32 -11.70 4.28 1.38
N MET A 33 -11.16 4.17 2.59
CA MET A 33 -11.73 3.28 3.62
C MET A 33 -13.18 3.61 3.93
N ARG A 34 -13.53 4.90 4.04
CA ARG A 34 -14.92 5.32 4.29
C ARG A 34 -15.82 5.04 3.10
N ALA A 35 -15.37 5.31 1.88
CA ALA A 35 -16.14 5.01 0.67
C ALA A 35 -16.45 3.52 0.58
N LEU A 36 -15.45 2.67 0.83
CA LEU A 36 -15.61 1.22 0.84
C LEU A 36 -16.51 0.73 1.98
N LEU A 37 -16.41 1.32 3.17
CA LEU A 37 -17.30 0.97 4.27
C LEU A 37 -18.74 1.42 4.00
N GLY A 38 -18.92 2.58 3.36
CA GLY A 38 -20.23 3.03 2.88
C GLY A 38 -20.84 2.07 1.87
N LEU A 39 -20.06 1.61 0.89
CA LEU A 39 -20.44 0.58 -0.06
C LEU A 39 -20.90 -0.72 0.64
N VAL A 40 -20.08 -1.18 1.60
CA VAL A 40 -20.42 -2.39 2.38
C VAL A 40 -21.71 -2.19 3.16
N SER A 41 -21.92 -1.02 3.76
CA SER A 41 -23.12 -0.73 4.57
C SER A 41 -24.39 -0.59 3.74
N GLN A 42 -24.29 -0.20 2.46
CA GLN A 42 -25.42 -0.26 1.52
C GLN A 42 -25.80 -1.70 1.17
N ALA A 43 -24.81 -2.57 0.96
CA ALA A 43 -25.04 -3.97 0.60
C ALA A 43 -25.49 -4.83 1.80
N ASP A 44 -25.06 -4.46 3.01
CA ASP A 44 -25.29 -5.20 4.25
C ASP A 44 -25.42 -4.18 5.39
N PRO A 45 -26.66 -3.72 5.71
CA PRO A 45 -26.90 -2.70 6.72
C PRO A 45 -26.33 -3.06 8.09
N TRP A 46 -25.83 -2.05 8.79
CA TRP A 46 -25.18 -2.17 10.09
C TRP A 46 -25.88 -1.30 11.13
N PRO A 47 -26.06 -1.75 12.38
CA PRO A 47 -26.60 -0.88 13.43
C PRO A 47 -25.75 0.38 13.59
N THR A 48 -26.40 1.54 13.75
CA THR A 48 -25.71 2.85 13.79
C THR A 48 -25.45 3.31 15.22
N ASP A 49 -26.18 2.80 16.21
CA ASP A 49 -26.07 3.25 17.59
C ASP A 49 -26.54 2.20 18.63
N GLY A 50 -26.45 2.58 19.88
CA GLY A 50 -27.06 1.87 21.01
C GLY A 50 -26.48 0.49 21.33
N PRO A 51 -27.25 -0.36 22.04
CA PRO A 51 -26.80 -1.71 22.41
C PRO A 51 -26.56 -2.63 21.23
N ALA A 52 -27.38 -2.49 20.15
CA ALA A 52 -27.25 -3.31 18.93
C ALA A 52 -25.93 -3.10 18.23
N LEU A 53 -25.46 -1.83 18.11
CA LEU A 53 -24.14 -1.54 17.56
C LEU A 53 -23.02 -2.18 18.39
N ARG A 54 -23.07 -2.06 19.71
CA ARG A 54 -22.06 -2.65 20.60
C ARG A 54 -22.01 -4.18 20.52
N GLU A 55 -23.16 -4.82 20.38
CA GLU A 55 -23.24 -6.27 20.20
C GLU A 55 -22.63 -6.68 18.83
N ALA A 56 -23.02 -5.98 17.77
CA ALA A 56 -22.51 -6.23 16.43
C ALA A 56 -20.99 -6.01 16.35
N GLN A 57 -20.45 -4.96 17.01
CA GLN A 57 -19.02 -4.70 17.08
C GLN A 57 -18.25 -5.82 17.81
N ARG A 58 -18.80 -6.32 18.94
CA ARG A 58 -18.17 -7.44 19.67
C ARG A 58 -18.18 -8.74 18.85
N ALA A 59 -19.28 -9.04 18.18
CA ALA A 59 -19.37 -10.20 17.30
C ALA A 59 -18.36 -10.10 16.15
N LEU A 60 -18.28 -8.91 15.51
CA LEU A 60 -17.32 -8.67 14.44
C LEU A 60 -15.87 -8.76 14.94
N ALA A 61 -15.55 -8.26 16.13
CA ALA A 61 -14.21 -8.35 16.70
C ALA A 61 -13.77 -9.81 16.91
N ALA A 62 -14.69 -10.67 17.37
CA ALA A 62 -14.42 -12.10 17.50
C ALA A 62 -14.12 -12.76 16.13
N ASP A 63 -14.93 -12.45 15.11
CA ASP A 63 -14.72 -12.95 13.74
C ASP A 63 -13.39 -12.46 13.16
N VAL A 64 -13.06 -11.17 13.34
CA VAL A 64 -11.81 -10.55 12.91
C VAL A 64 -10.61 -11.22 13.58
N THR A 65 -10.71 -11.50 14.88
CA THR A 65 -9.66 -12.21 15.62
C THR A 65 -9.43 -13.61 15.04
N ALA A 66 -10.49 -14.36 14.78
CA ALA A 66 -10.41 -15.71 14.21
C ALA A 66 -9.74 -15.70 12.82
N VAL A 67 -10.17 -14.79 11.93
CA VAL A 67 -9.61 -14.64 10.59
C VAL A 67 -8.13 -14.20 10.67
N SER A 68 -7.80 -13.24 11.53
CA SER A 68 -6.42 -12.77 11.71
C SER A 68 -5.50 -13.90 12.20
N GLN A 69 -5.97 -14.75 13.11
CA GLN A 69 -5.22 -15.90 13.60
C GLN A 69 -5.00 -16.95 12.51
N ALA A 70 -6.01 -17.23 11.68
CA ALA A 70 -5.88 -18.13 10.55
C ALA A 70 -4.79 -17.64 9.57
N TYR A 71 -4.80 -16.35 9.21
CA TYR A 71 -3.77 -15.78 8.34
C TYR A 71 -2.35 -15.74 8.92
N THR A 72 -2.20 -15.70 10.25
CA THR A 72 -0.88 -15.57 10.89
C THR A 72 -0.27 -16.90 11.32
N ARG A 73 -1.07 -17.83 11.77
CA ARG A 73 -0.59 -19.11 12.37
C ARG A 73 -0.66 -20.31 11.44
N GLU A 74 -1.60 -20.28 10.50
CA GLU A 74 -1.96 -21.45 9.70
C GLU A 74 -1.87 -21.14 8.20
N ARG A 75 -0.76 -20.53 7.76
CA ARG A 75 -0.58 -20.18 6.33
C ARG A 75 -0.83 -21.36 5.37
N HIS A 76 -0.62 -22.60 5.84
CA HIS A 76 -0.92 -23.82 5.09
C HIS A 76 -2.38 -24.27 5.21
N ALA A 77 -3.13 -23.71 6.17
CA ALA A 77 -4.54 -24.03 6.43
C ALA A 77 -5.52 -22.90 5.99
N ILE A 78 -5.02 -21.87 5.28
CA ILE A 78 -5.85 -20.77 4.74
C ILE A 78 -7.03 -21.31 3.90
N ASP A 79 -6.85 -22.46 3.27
CA ASP A 79 -7.88 -23.14 2.48
C ASP A 79 -9.09 -23.60 3.31
N GLN A 80 -8.96 -23.73 4.63
CA GLN A 80 -10.02 -24.23 5.50
C GLN A 80 -10.57 -23.21 6.53
N GLY A 81 -9.79 -22.18 6.90
CA GLY A 81 -10.11 -21.30 8.02
C GLY A 81 -10.77 -19.95 7.67
N ALA A 82 -10.77 -19.56 6.39
CA ALA A 82 -11.26 -18.23 5.96
C ALA A 82 -12.59 -18.29 5.18
N THR A 83 -13.26 -19.42 5.21
CA THR A 83 -14.57 -19.66 4.56
C THR A 83 -15.70 -19.70 5.60
N GLY A 84 -16.92 -19.44 5.14
CA GLY A 84 -18.10 -19.39 6.00
C GLY A 84 -18.52 -17.97 6.35
N GLU A 85 -19.77 -17.79 6.77
CA GLU A 85 -20.42 -16.47 6.91
C GLU A 85 -19.71 -15.55 7.91
N ALA A 86 -19.21 -16.08 9.03
CA ALA A 86 -18.44 -15.31 10.01
C ALA A 86 -17.12 -14.76 9.39
N ALA A 87 -16.41 -15.61 8.67
CA ALA A 87 -15.18 -15.18 7.97
C ALA A 87 -15.48 -14.17 6.85
N TYR A 88 -16.54 -14.37 6.06
CA TYR A 88 -16.94 -13.41 5.04
C TYR A 88 -17.39 -12.08 5.66
N ARG A 89 -18.09 -12.09 6.81
CA ARG A 89 -18.46 -10.88 7.54
C ARG A 89 -17.22 -10.10 7.99
N ALA A 90 -16.23 -10.76 8.61
CA ALA A 90 -14.97 -10.13 9.01
C ALA A 90 -14.20 -9.56 7.79
N ARG A 91 -14.06 -10.37 6.73
CA ARG A 91 -13.38 -9.96 5.48
C ARG A 91 -14.10 -8.77 4.85
N ARG A 92 -15.43 -8.78 4.75
CA ARG A 92 -16.23 -7.73 4.11
C ARG A 92 -16.21 -6.41 4.91
N ARG A 93 -16.47 -6.46 6.24
CA ARG A 93 -16.62 -5.25 7.04
C ARG A 93 -15.33 -4.65 7.57
N PHE A 94 -14.34 -5.49 7.86
CA PHE A 94 -13.12 -5.01 8.49
C PHE A 94 -11.91 -5.02 7.55
N PHE A 95 -11.63 -6.15 6.91
CA PHE A 95 -10.44 -6.27 6.06
C PHE A 95 -10.60 -5.56 4.72
N LEU A 96 -11.77 -5.65 4.06
CA LEU A 96 -11.98 -5.07 2.73
C LEU A 96 -11.69 -3.55 2.69
N PRO A 97 -12.21 -2.70 3.58
CA PRO A 97 -11.89 -1.27 3.56
C PRO A 97 -10.39 -1.01 3.76
N ARG A 98 -9.74 -1.71 4.68
CA ARG A 98 -8.32 -1.56 4.97
C ARG A 98 -7.43 -2.03 3.82
N ASP A 99 -7.72 -3.20 3.29
CA ASP A 99 -6.91 -3.79 2.22
C ASP A 99 -7.13 -3.06 0.89
N GLY A 100 -8.36 -2.61 0.62
CA GLY A 100 -8.66 -1.79 -0.55
C GLY A 100 -7.94 -0.44 -0.53
N ALA A 101 -7.73 0.16 0.63
CA ALA A 101 -6.99 1.42 0.74
C ALA A 101 -5.48 1.29 0.44
N LYS A 102 -4.91 0.09 0.45
CA LYS A 102 -3.48 -0.13 0.14
C LYS A 102 -3.13 0.16 -1.33
N VAL A 103 -4.12 0.15 -2.23
CA VAL A 103 -3.88 0.45 -3.65
C VAL A 103 -3.79 1.96 -3.93
N VAL A 104 -4.16 2.80 -2.97
CA VAL A 104 -4.21 4.27 -3.13
C VAL A 104 -2.86 4.81 -3.58
N LYS A 105 -1.81 4.52 -2.84
CA LYS A 105 -0.49 5.10 -3.13
C LYS A 105 0.07 4.69 -4.50
N PRO A 106 0.12 3.42 -4.91
CA PRO A 106 0.58 3.06 -6.24
C PRO A 106 -0.28 3.68 -7.36
N LEU A 107 -1.59 3.86 -7.17
CA LEU A 107 -2.44 4.54 -8.15
C LEU A 107 -2.19 6.05 -8.18
N LEU A 108 -1.99 6.70 -7.04
CA LEU A 108 -1.63 8.13 -6.98
C LEU A 108 -0.28 8.41 -7.63
N GLU A 109 0.70 7.53 -7.46
CA GLU A 109 2.00 7.65 -8.14
C GLU A 109 1.84 7.53 -9.67
N LEU A 110 1.04 6.56 -10.16
CA LEU A 110 0.73 6.43 -11.58
C LEU A 110 -0.03 7.66 -12.11
N TRP A 111 -1.03 8.16 -11.38
CA TRP A 111 -1.80 9.33 -11.75
C TRP A 111 -0.93 10.59 -11.82
N ALA A 112 -0.13 10.84 -10.79
CA ALA A 112 0.75 12.01 -10.71
C ALA A 112 1.82 12.01 -11.83
N ALA A 113 2.26 10.82 -12.27
CA ALA A 113 3.17 10.66 -13.40
C ALA A 113 2.48 10.71 -14.78
N GLY A 114 1.16 10.90 -14.86
CA GLY A 114 0.42 10.81 -16.12
C GLY A 114 0.44 9.40 -16.75
N ALA A 115 0.65 8.38 -15.93
CA ALA A 115 0.90 7.00 -16.35
C ALA A 115 -0.31 6.08 -16.18
N LEU A 116 -1.50 6.64 -15.86
CA LEU A 116 -2.74 5.85 -15.86
C LEU A 116 -3.18 5.53 -17.30
N PRO A 117 -3.80 4.35 -17.53
CA PRO A 117 -4.37 4.02 -18.82
C PRO A 117 -5.41 5.05 -19.26
N PRO A 118 -5.46 5.38 -20.56
CA PRO A 118 -6.41 6.36 -21.07
C PRO A 118 -7.83 5.79 -21.18
N GLY A 119 -8.82 6.69 -21.15
CA GLY A 119 -10.22 6.37 -21.44
C GLY A 119 -11.05 6.01 -20.21
N PRO A 120 -12.38 6.10 -20.36
CA PRO A 120 -13.32 6.03 -19.25
C PRO A 120 -13.69 4.59 -18.84
N ARG A 121 -13.22 3.58 -19.54
CA ARG A 121 -13.49 2.17 -19.29
C ARG A 121 -12.20 1.40 -19.25
N TRP A 122 -11.97 0.65 -18.16
CA TRP A 122 -10.80 -0.21 -18.01
C TRP A 122 -11.18 -1.67 -17.91
N ARG A 123 -10.40 -2.50 -18.55
CA ARG A 123 -10.40 -3.93 -18.34
C ARG A 123 -9.38 -4.29 -17.28
N VAL A 124 -9.85 -4.85 -16.17
CA VAL A 124 -9.05 -5.16 -14.99
C VAL A 124 -8.98 -6.67 -14.80
N LEU A 125 -7.79 -7.19 -14.49
CA LEU A 125 -7.61 -8.54 -13.98
C LEU A 125 -7.30 -8.46 -12.49
N ASP A 126 -8.11 -9.12 -11.67
CA ASP A 126 -7.89 -9.21 -10.21
C ASP A 126 -7.51 -10.65 -9.85
N LEU A 127 -6.26 -10.85 -9.49
CA LEU A 127 -5.68 -12.15 -9.14
C LEU A 127 -5.80 -12.39 -7.64
N GLY A 128 -6.47 -13.49 -7.25
CA GLY A 128 -6.84 -13.73 -5.86
C GLY A 128 -7.84 -12.70 -5.36
N ALA A 129 -8.85 -12.41 -6.19
CA ALA A 129 -9.77 -11.30 -5.98
C ALA A 129 -10.48 -11.33 -4.61
N GLY A 130 -10.65 -12.50 -4.00
CA GLY A 130 -11.35 -12.62 -2.74
C GLY A 130 -12.74 -11.98 -2.82
N LEU A 131 -13.01 -11.08 -1.89
CA LEU A 131 -14.24 -10.28 -1.86
C LEU A 131 -14.14 -8.97 -2.68
N GLY A 132 -13.09 -8.81 -3.50
CA GLY A 132 -12.91 -7.65 -4.36
C GLY A 132 -12.23 -6.45 -3.68
N SER A 133 -11.53 -6.64 -2.58
CA SER A 133 -10.91 -5.54 -1.80
C SER A 133 -10.06 -4.63 -2.70
N THR A 134 -9.19 -5.21 -3.53
CA THR A 134 -8.27 -4.44 -4.38
C THR A 134 -9.01 -3.75 -5.51
N SER A 135 -9.87 -4.46 -6.25
CA SER A 135 -10.65 -3.87 -7.36
C SER A 135 -11.61 -2.78 -6.90
N LEU A 136 -12.30 -2.96 -5.77
CA LEU A 136 -13.16 -1.93 -5.19
C LEU A 136 -12.33 -0.76 -4.63
N GLY A 137 -11.14 -1.03 -4.10
CA GLY A 137 -10.15 -0.02 -3.72
C GLY A 137 -9.68 0.82 -4.91
N VAL A 138 -9.45 0.18 -6.07
CA VAL A 138 -9.17 0.88 -7.35
C VAL A 138 -10.33 1.80 -7.70
N ALA A 139 -11.56 1.30 -7.70
CA ALA A 139 -12.74 2.10 -8.02
C ALA A 139 -12.88 3.31 -7.08
N ALA A 140 -12.72 3.10 -5.77
CA ALA A 140 -12.80 4.16 -4.77
C ALA A 140 -11.66 5.18 -4.92
N THR A 141 -10.44 4.72 -5.25
CA THR A 141 -9.32 5.65 -5.50
C THR A 141 -9.56 6.49 -6.74
N LEU A 142 -10.02 5.88 -7.83
CA LEU A 142 -10.30 6.60 -9.09
C LEU A 142 -11.42 7.64 -8.92
N SER A 143 -12.42 7.38 -8.07
CA SER A 143 -13.45 8.39 -7.76
C SER A 143 -12.89 9.62 -7.02
N LEU A 144 -11.80 9.46 -6.27
CA LEU A 144 -11.14 10.56 -5.58
C LEU A 144 -10.24 11.40 -6.50
N LEU A 145 -9.83 10.87 -7.65
CA LEU A 145 -8.93 11.57 -8.58
C LEU A 145 -9.68 12.51 -9.53
N ALA A 146 -11.00 12.42 -9.60
CA ALA A 146 -11.82 13.38 -10.33
C ALA A 146 -11.90 14.71 -9.56
N ALA A 147 -11.63 15.82 -10.23
CA ALA A 147 -11.85 17.13 -9.61
C ALA A 147 -13.35 17.39 -9.41
N PRO A 148 -13.75 18.15 -8.37
CA PRO A 148 -15.14 18.50 -8.16
C PRO A 148 -15.73 19.18 -9.40
N GLY A 149 -16.80 18.60 -9.96
CA GLY A 149 -17.47 19.13 -11.15
C GLY A 149 -16.87 18.70 -12.50
N GLU A 150 -15.79 17.92 -12.51
CA GLU A 150 -15.26 17.30 -13.71
C GLU A 150 -15.85 15.89 -13.90
N ASP A 151 -15.88 15.44 -15.16
CA ASP A 151 -16.24 14.07 -15.50
C ASP A 151 -15.25 13.08 -14.84
N ALA A 152 -15.77 11.98 -14.31
CA ALA A 152 -14.94 10.94 -13.74
C ALA A 152 -13.89 10.44 -14.74
N LEU A 153 -12.63 10.39 -14.32
CA LEU A 153 -11.51 9.89 -15.12
C LEU A 153 -11.80 8.50 -15.68
N VAL A 154 -12.38 7.65 -14.85
CA VAL A 154 -12.83 6.29 -15.22
C VAL A 154 -14.26 6.12 -14.73
N ARG A 155 -15.14 5.70 -15.63
CA ARG A 155 -16.58 5.50 -15.35
C ARG A 155 -16.93 4.05 -15.11
N GLU A 156 -16.15 3.12 -15.65
CA GLU A 156 -16.45 1.70 -15.59
C GLU A 156 -15.19 0.84 -15.50
N LEU A 157 -15.22 -0.16 -14.60
CA LEU A 157 -14.25 -1.23 -14.50
C LEU A 157 -14.90 -2.56 -14.89
N HIS A 158 -14.37 -3.23 -15.91
CA HIS A 158 -14.70 -4.60 -16.25
C HIS A 158 -13.66 -5.52 -15.60
N VAL A 159 -14.04 -6.21 -14.53
CA VAL A 159 -13.13 -6.98 -13.69
C VAL A 159 -13.27 -8.48 -13.99
N ASP A 160 -12.20 -9.07 -14.54
CA ASP A 160 -12.00 -10.51 -14.57
C ASP A 160 -11.45 -10.93 -13.20
N ALA A 161 -12.32 -11.46 -12.33
CA ALA A 161 -11.99 -11.78 -10.94
C ALA A 161 -11.64 -13.26 -10.83
N VAL A 162 -10.34 -13.55 -10.66
CA VAL A 162 -9.81 -14.90 -10.49
C VAL A 162 -9.67 -15.21 -9.01
N GLU A 163 -10.40 -16.20 -8.51
CA GLU A 163 -10.41 -16.63 -7.12
C GLU A 163 -10.87 -18.08 -7.04
N LYS A 164 -10.24 -18.89 -6.18
CA LYS A 164 -10.61 -20.29 -5.98
C LYS A 164 -11.90 -20.49 -5.17
N ASP A 165 -12.24 -19.50 -4.30
CA ASP A 165 -13.44 -19.53 -3.47
C ASP A 165 -14.65 -18.92 -4.17
N PRO A 166 -15.61 -19.73 -4.67
CA PRO A 166 -16.81 -19.20 -5.33
C PRO A 166 -17.73 -18.43 -4.37
N GLY A 167 -17.62 -18.65 -3.06
CA GLY A 167 -18.33 -17.88 -2.03
C GLY A 167 -17.83 -16.44 -2.00
N ALA A 168 -16.52 -16.25 -1.99
CA ALA A 168 -15.90 -14.94 -2.03
C ALA A 168 -16.29 -14.18 -3.31
N LEU A 169 -16.28 -14.84 -4.47
CA LEU A 169 -16.71 -14.24 -5.76
C LEU A 169 -18.17 -13.82 -5.76
N ARG A 170 -19.07 -14.58 -5.10
CA ARG A 170 -20.48 -14.17 -4.94
C ARG A 170 -20.60 -12.88 -4.12
N HIS A 171 -19.87 -12.77 -3.01
CA HIS A 171 -19.84 -11.55 -2.21
C HIS A 171 -19.25 -10.38 -2.99
N PHE A 172 -18.16 -10.56 -3.73
CA PHE A 172 -17.61 -9.52 -4.61
C PHE A 172 -18.65 -9.04 -5.62
N SER A 173 -19.29 -9.96 -6.34
CA SER A 173 -20.34 -9.63 -7.32
C SER A 173 -21.54 -8.90 -6.69
N GLN A 174 -21.87 -9.20 -5.43
CA GLN A 174 -22.91 -8.48 -4.70
C GLN A 174 -22.50 -7.05 -4.37
N LEU A 175 -21.29 -6.85 -3.81
CA LEU A 175 -20.76 -5.54 -3.49
C LEU A 175 -20.62 -4.65 -4.74
N ALA A 176 -20.11 -5.21 -5.82
CA ALA A 176 -19.91 -4.50 -7.08
C ALA A 176 -21.20 -3.88 -7.64
N ARG A 177 -22.36 -4.51 -7.43
CA ARG A 177 -23.66 -3.96 -7.87
C ARG A 177 -24.07 -2.67 -7.16
N HIS A 178 -23.48 -2.40 -5.99
CA HIS A 178 -23.75 -1.18 -5.21
C HIS A 178 -22.72 -0.05 -5.49
N ALA A 179 -21.68 -0.32 -6.30
CA ALA A 179 -20.59 0.63 -6.51
C ALA A 179 -21.10 1.99 -7.04
N GLU A 180 -21.87 1.99 -8.12
CA GLU A 180 -22.37 3.21 -8.75
C GLU A 180 -23.30 4.00 -7.81
N ALA A 181 -24.21 3.34 -7.11
CA ALA A 181 -25.08 3.97 -6.11
C ALA A 181 -24.28 4.53 -4.90
N SER A 182 -23.05 4.05 -4.68
CA SER A 182 -22.14 4.56 -3.66
C SER A 182 -21.20 5.66 -4.17
N GLY A 183 -21.42 6.18 -5.37
CA GLY A 183 -20.59 7.25 -5.96
C GLY A 183 -19.23 6.76 -6.52
N LEU A 184 -19.07 5.46 -6.71
CA LEU A 184 -17.90 4.88 -7.33
C LEU A 184 -18.12 4.63 -8.84
N PRO A 185 -17.07 4.45 -9.64
CA PRO A 185 -17.20 3.91 -10.98
C PRO A 185 -18.03 2.61 -10.99
N ARG A 186 -18.78 2.39 -12.06
CA ARG A 186 -19.47 1.11 -12.25
C ARG A 186 -18.48 -0.04 -12.25
N VAL A 187 -18.75 -1.11 -11.50
CA VAL A 187 -17.91 -2.31 -11.45
C VAL A 187 -18.69 -3.50 -11.95
N SER A 188 -18.28 -4.03 -13.10
CA SER A 188 -18.84 -5.24 -13.72
C SER A 188 -17.89 -6.39 -13.47
N VAL A 189 -18.32 -7.42 -12.76
CA VAL A 189 -17.47 -8.57 -12.38
C VAL A 189 -17.78 -9.79 -13.25
N ARG A 190 -16.75 -10.34 -13.88
CA ARG A 190 -16.76 -11.69 -14.47
C ARG A 190 -16.07 -12.63 -13.47
N PRO A 191 -16.82 -13.43 -12.71
CA PRO A 191 -16.25 -14.32 -11.72
C PRO A 191 -15.61 -15.54 -12.39
N LEU A 192 -14.36 -15.84 -12.05
CA LEU A 192 -13.60 -16.98 -12.54
C LEU A 192 -13.16 -17.84 -11.34
N ALA A 193 -13.97 -18.85 -11.00
CA ALA A 193 -13.73 -19.74 -9.87
C ALA A 193 -12.68 -20.81 -10.24
N VAL A 194 -11.42 -20.40 -10.32
CA VAL A 194 -10.31 -21.26 -10.77
C VAL A 194 -9.05 -21.01 -9.92
N ASP A 195 -8.18 -22.00 -9.89
CA ASP A 195 -6.83 -21.83 -9.31
C ASP A 195 -5.98 -20.96 -10.25
N LEU A 196 -5.38 -19.91 -9.71
CA LEU A 196 -4.48 -18.99 -10.42
C LEU A 196 -3.35 -19.69 -11.19
N ARG A 197 -2.92 -20.87 -10.73
CA ARG A 197 -1.86 -21.66 -11.35
C ARG A 197 -2.29 -22.32 -12.65
N GLN A 198 -3.59 -22.46 -12.89
CA GLN A 198 -4.17 -23.25 -13.98
C GLN A 198 -4.90 -22.39 -15.01
N HIS A 199 -5.10 -21.10 -14.74
CA HIS A 199 -5.89 -20.24 -15.62
C HIS A 199 -5.02 -19.62 -16.72
N ALA A 200 -5.46 -19.82 -17.97
CA ALA A 200 -4.91 -19.07 -19.12
C ALA A 200 -5.46 -17.63 -19.09
N LEU A 201 -4.57 -16.68 -19.11
CA LEU A 201 -4.90 -15.25 -19.10
C LEU A 201 -5.15 -14.76 -20.52
N GLU A 202 -6.27 -14.09 -20.75
CA GLU A 202 -6.68 -13.57 -22.05
C GLU A 202 -6.68 -12.02 -22.02
N GLY A 203 -5.48 -11.41 -22.09
CA GLY A 203 -5.33 -9.96 -22.23
C GLY A 203 -5.90 -9.40 -23.53
N PRO A 204 -5.74 -8.11 -23.84
CA PRO A 204 -5.00 -7.16 -23.01
C PRO A 204 -5.83 -6.57 -21.84
N TYR A 205 -5.12 -6.20 -20.76
CA TYR A 205 -5.70 -5.55 -19.58
C TYR A 205 -5.10 -4.16 -19.39
N ASP A 206 -5.93 -3.19 -19.03
CA ASP A 206 -5.49 -1.84 -18.67
C ASP A 206 -4.81 -1.84 -17.28
N LEU A 207 -5.34 -2.66 -16.38
CA LEU A 207 -4.79 -2.83 -15.04
C LEU A 207 -4.83 -4.31 -14.64
N ILE A 208 -3.73 -4.80 -14.10
CA ILE A 208 -3.68 -6.09 -13.42
C ILE A 208 -3.37 -5.80 -11.96
N VAL A 209 -4.11 -6.38 -11.04
CA VAL A 209 -3.87 -6.28 -9.60
C VAL A 209 -3.70 -7.66 -8.98
N ALA A 210 -2.74 -7.78 -8.06
CA ALA A 210 -2.51 -8.97 -7.25
C ALA A 210 -2.39 -8.52 -5.78
N GLY A 211 -3.52 -8.54 -5.07
CA GLY A 211 -3.62 -8.02 -3.72
C GLY A 211 -3.49 -9.10 -2.65
N LEU A 212 -2.34 -9.16 -1.95
CA LEU A 212 -2.09 -10.06 -0.81
C LEU A 212 -2.18 -11.56 -1.17
N VAL A 213 -1.88 -11.90 -2.42
CA VAL A 213 -2.03 -13.27 -2.96
C VAL A 213 -0.71 -13.88 -3.44
N LEU A 214 0.26 -13.08 -3.84
CA LEU A 214 1.51 -13.61 -4.37
C LEU A 214 2.33 -14.37 -3.33
N ASN A 215 2.18 -14.05 -2.04
CA ASN A 215 2.82 -14.82 -0.98
C ASN A 215 2.37 -16.29 -0.96
N GLU A 216 1.19 -16.60 -1.50
CA GLU A 216 0.69 -17.96 -1.71
C GLU A 216 1.36 -18.62 -2.93
N LEU A 217 1.86 -17.83 -3.87
CA LEU A 217 2.55 -18.25 -5.09
C LEU A 217 4.09 -18.16 -4.96
N LEU A 218 4.60 -17.29 -4.07
CA LEU A 218 6.03 -16.99 -3.89
C LEU A 218 6.78 -18.00 -3.00
N GLY A 219 6.19 -19.14 -2.63
CA GLY A 219 6.96 -20.30 -2.12
C GLY A 219 7.91 -20.89 -3.19
N GLU A 220 7.97 -20.25 -4.36
CA GLU A 220 8.79 -20.59 -5.51
C GLU A 220 10.11 -19.79 -5.52
N PRO A 221 11.17 -20.29 -6.18
CA PRO A 221 12.40 -19.53 -6.40
C PRO A 221 12.12 -18.18 -7.09
N ALA A 222 12.88 -17.14 -6.72
CA ALA A 222 12.71 -15.78 -7.21
C ALA A 222 12.62 -15.66 -8.75
N LEU A 223 13.36 -16.49 -9.48
CA LEU A 223 13.33 -16.53 -10.94
C LEU A 223 11.97 -17.01 -11.49
N GLN A 224 11.31 -17.95 -10.83
CA GLN A 224 9.98 -18.41 -11.25
C GLN A 224 8.92 -17.36 -10.96
N ALA A 225 8.98 -16.73 -9.79
CA ALA A 225 8.11 -15.61 -9.44
C ALA A 225 8.28 -14.45 -10.43
N ALA A 226 9.52 -14.11 -10.79
CA ALA A 226 9.83 -13.10 -11.79
C ALA A 226 9.26 -13.48 -13.18
N ALA A 227 9.43 -14.73 -13.62
CA ALA A 227 8.88 -15.21 -14.90
C ALA A 227 7.35 -15.11 -14.94
N ARG A 228 6.65 -15.42 -13.83
CA ARG A 228 5.19 -15.26 -13.74
C ARG A 228 4.79 -13.80 -13.84
N LEU A 229 5.45 -12.91 -13.09
CA LEU A 229 5.18 -11.47 -13.15
C LEU A 229 5.46 -10.91 -14.55
N ALA A 230 6.52 -11.35 -15.21
CA ALA A 230 6.81 -10.96 -16.59
C ALA A 230 5.72 -11.45 -17.56
N GLY A 231 5.20 -12.66 -17.39
CA GLY A 231 4.07 -13.18 -18.15
C GLY A 231 2.81 -12.33 -17.97
N LEU A 232 2.53 -11.87 -16.75
CA LEU A 232 1.42 -10.94 -16.47
C LEU A 232 1.63 -9.58 -17.15
N VAL A 233 2.85 -9.03 -17.12
CA VAL A 233 3.17 -7.76 -17.81
C VAL A 233 2.96 -7.86 -19.32
N GLN A 234 3.16 -9.03 -19.93
CA GLN A 234 2.88 -9.26 -21.35
C GLN A 234 1.38 -9.19 -21.68
N GLN A 235 0.50 -9.43 -20.70
CA GLN A 235 -0.95 -9.31 -20.85
C GLN A 235 -1.47 -7.87 -20.67
N LEU A 236 -0.59 -6.90 -20.42
CA LEU A 236 -0.99 -5.49 -20.31
C LEU A 236 -1.27 -4.88 -21.69
N ALA A 237 -2.29 -4.07 -21.75
CA ALA A 237 -2.53 -3.13 -22.85
C ALA A 237 -1.39 -2.10 -22.92
N PRO A 238 -1.22 -1.43 -24.07
CA PRO A 238 -0.33 -0.25 -24.12
C PRO A 238 -0.72 0.78 -23.05
N GLY A 239 0.24 1.22 -22.23
CA GLY A 239 0.00 2.12 -21.11
C GLY A 239 -0.55 1.44 -19.84
N GLY A 240 -0.84 0.14 -19.88
CA GLY A 240 -1.32 -0.62 -18.73
C GLY A 240 -0.26 -0.82 -17.64
N SER A 241 -0.73 -1.18 -16.44
CA SER A 241 0.12 -1.40 -15.27
C SER A 241 -0.26 -2.68 -14.50
N LEU A 242 0.73 -3.33 -13.92
CA LEU A 242 0.54 -4.41 -12.94
C LEU A 242 0.91 -3.87 -11.55
N ILE A 243 -0.03 -3.92 -10.62
CA ILE A 243 0.18 -3.56 -9.21
C ILE A 243 0.13 -4.83 -8.36
N VAL A 244 1.22 -5.08 -7.65
CA VAL A 244 1.34 -6.14 -6.66
C VAL A 244 1.33 -5.52 -5.28
N LEU A 245 0.51 -6.04 -4.38
CA LEU A 245 0.46 -5.65 -2.97
C LEU A 245 0.73 -6.88 -2.10
N GLU A 246 1.61 -6.74 -1.11
CA GLU A 246 1.95 -7.82 -0.18
C GLU A 246 1.92 -7.34 1.28
N PRO A 247 1.71 -8.24 2.25
CA PRO A 247 1.86 -7.88 3.65
C PRO A 247 3.27 -7.37 3.96
N ALA A 248 3.40 -6.34 4.81
CA ALA A 248 4.69 -5.80 5.25
C ALA A 248 5.47 -6.76 6.18
N LEU A 249 5.36 -8.06 5.95
CA LEU A 249 6.09 -9.09 6.67
C LEU A 249 7.44 -9.34 5.98
N ARG A 250 8.47 -9.61 6.77
CA ARG A 250 9.84 -9.76 6.26
C ARG A 250 9.95 -10.77 5.12
N GLU A 251 9.42 -11.97 5.29
CA GLU A 251 9.57 -13.04 4.31
C GLU A 251 8.86 -12.76 2.98
N PRO A 252 7.53 -12.45 2.94
CA PRO A 252 6.85 -12.13 1.68
C PRO A 252 7.46 -10.90 1.00
N THR A 253 7.81 -9.87 1.77
CA THR A 253 8.40 -8.65 1.21
C THR A 253 9.78 -8.90 0.61
N ARG A 254 10.63 -9.69 1.26
CA ARG A 254 11.95 -10.05 0.70
C ARG A 254 11.81 -10.90 -0.56
N ALA A 255 10.90 -11.88 -0.58
CA ALA A 255 10.60 -12.65 -1.79
C ALA A 255 10.14 -11.75 -2.96
N LEU A 256 9.30 -10.73 -2.68
CA LEU A 256 8.92 -9.73 -3.68
C LEU A 256 10.13 -8.93 -4.18
N HIS A 257 11.08 -8.56 -3.29
CA HIS A 257 12.29 -7.84 -3.69
C HIS A 257 13.26 -8.70 -4.49
N GLU A 258 13.38 -9.98 -4.17
CA GLU A 258 14.18 -10.94 -4.94
C GLU A 258 13.59 -11.15 -6.35
N ALA A 259 12.26 -11.28 -6.46
CA ALA A 259 11.57 -11.32 -7.75
C ALA A 259 11.75 -10.00 -8.53
N ARG A 260 11.67 -8.84 -7.84
CA ARG A 260 11.92 -7.53 -8.42
C ARG A 260 13.33 -7.43 -9.01
N ASP A 261 14.36 -7.89 -8.30
CA ASP A 261 15.72 -7.86 -8.78
C ASP A 261 15.91 -8.77 -10.01
N ALA A 262 15.30 -9.95 -10.01
CA ALA A 262 15.30 -10.84 -11.18
C ALA A 262 14.60 -10.21 -12.40
N LEU A 263 13.55 -9.40 -12.20
CA LEU A 263 12.82 -8.72 -13.27
C LEU A 263 13.62 -7.60 -13.95
N THR A 264 14.64 -7.03 -13.28
CA THR A 264 15.44 -5.93 -13.88
C THR A 264 16.20 -6.36 -15.13
N ALA A 265 16.50 -7.65 -15.25
CA ALA A 265 17.14 -8.21 -16.44
C ALA A 265 16.14 -8.54 -17.58
N HIS A 266 14.82 -8.44 -17.34
CA HIS A 266 13.82 -8.80 -18.32
C HIS A 266 13.61 -7.68 -19.35
N PRO A 267 13.72 -7.94 -20.68
CA PRO A 267 13.76 -6.90 -21.70
C PRO A 267 12.46 -6.08 -21.80
N HIS A 268 11.31 -6.66 -21.43
CA HIS A 268 9.98 -6.07 -21.62
C HIS A 268 9.28 -5.70 -20.31
N VAL A 269 9.99 -5.71 -19.18
CA VAL A 269 9.44 -5.34 -17.89
C VAL A 269 10.21 -4.15 -17.34
N ARG A 270 9.47 -3.15 -16.86
CA ARG A 270 10.03 -1.97 -16.19
C ARG A 270 9.42 -1.84 -14.81
N ILE A 271 10.26 -1.52 -13.85
CA ILE A 271 9.83 -1.19 -12.49
C ILE A 271 9.42 0.28 -12.49
N PHE A 272 8.13 0.54 -12.40
CA PHE A 272 7.63 1.90 -12.25
C PHE A 272 7.85 2.40 -10.80
N GLY A 273 7.43 1.63 -9.81
CA GLY A 273 7.55 1.96 -8.39
C GLY A 273 7.53 0.72 -7.49
N PRO A 274 7.87 0.89 -6.21
CA PRO A 274 8.25 2.09 -5.47
C PRO A 274 9.71 2.53 -5.70
N CYS A 275 10.53 1.68 -6.36
CA CYS A 275 11.95 1.92 -6.54
C CYS A 275 12.20 3.00 -7.59
N VAL A 276 13.07 3.97 -7.29
CA VAL A 276 13.54 5.01 -8.23
C VAL A 276 14.70 4.55 -9.11
N HIS A 277 15.11 3.28 -9.01
CA HIS A 277 16.23 2.69 -9.72
C HIS A 277 15.97 1.24 -10.12
N ALA A 278 16.72 0.76 -11.11
CA ALA A 278 16.70 -0.62 -11.56
C ALA A 278 17.88 -1.47 -11.00
N GLY A 279 18.80 -0.90 -10.24
CA GLY A 279 19.90 -1.64 -9.60
C GLY A 279 19.41 -2.61 -8.52
N PRO A 280 20.28 -3.47 -7.97
CA PRO A 280 19.92 -4.44 -6.92
C PRO A 280 19.29 -3.77 -5.70
N CYS A 281 18.32 -4.45 -5.08
CA CYS A 281 17.64 -3.94 -3.89
C CYS A 281 18.58 -3.90 -2.69
N PRO A 282 18.92 -2.73 -2.12
CA PRO A 282 19.87 -2.64 -1.01
C PRO A 282 19.33 -3.23 0.29
N MET A 283 18.01 -3.42 0.41
CA MET A 283 17.40 -4.07 1.58
C MET A 283 17.66 -5.58 1.63
N LEU A 284 18.05 -6.19 0.51
CA LEU A 284 18.43 -7.60 0.47
C LEU A 284 19.84 -7.86 0.98
N GLN A 285 20.69 -6.83 1.06
CA GLN A 285 22.07 -6.95 1.57
C GLN A 285 22.12 -7.30 3.07
N GLY A 286 21.15 -6.81 3.87
CA GLY A 286 21.01 -7.12 5.27
C GLY A 286 19.98 -8.24 5.52
N PRO A 287 20.25 -9.25 6.35
CA PRO A 287 19.31 -10.36 6.57
C PRO A 287 18.05 -9.96 7.33
N LYS A 288 18.08 -8.81 8.01
CA LYS A 288 16.97 -8.31 8.84
C LYS A 288 16.20 -7.17 8.22
N ASP A 289 16.66 -6.63 7.08
CA ASP A 289 16.04 -5.48 6.44
C ASP A 289 14.99 -5.91 5.40
N TRP A 290 13.93 -5.13 5.29
CA TRP A 290 12.93 -5.21 4.21
C TRP A 290 12.27 -3.85 3.98
N CYS A 291 11.91 -3.55 2.73
CA CYS A 291 11.26 -2.30 2.35
C CYS A 291 9.74 -2.49 2.32
N HIS A 292 9.01 -1.55 2.91
CA HIS A 292 7.55 -1.53 2.93
C HIS A 292 7.07 -0.09 3.11
N GLU A 293 5.82 0.14 2.79
CA GLU A 293 5.11 1.36 3.14
C GLU A 293 4.54 1.26 4.55
N ASP A 294 4.44 2.41 5.20
CA ASP A 294 3.87 2.56 6.53
C ASP A 294 3.18 3.93 6.57
N VAL A 295 1.94 3.95 6.08
CA VAL A 295 1.16 5.16 5.84
C VAL A 295 0.27 5.43 7.03
N PRO A 296 0.26 6.66 7.59
CA PRO A 296 -0.75 7.05 8.56
C PRO A 296 -2.15 6.88 7.97
N ALA A 297 -3.03 6.22 8.70
CA ALA A 297 -4.40 5.99 8.27
C ALA A 297 -5.29 5.80 9.48
N THR A 298 -6.45 6.44 9.45
CA THR A 298 -7.42 6.39 10.54
C THR A 298 -8.63 5.57 10.11
N LEU A 299 -8.87 4.46 10.79
CA LEU A 299 -10.09 3.68 10.56
C LEU A 299 -11.34 4.54 10.80
N PRO A 300 -12.43 4.29 10.06
CA PRO A 300 -13.75 4.78 10.45
C PRO A 300 -14.08 4.43 11.91
N ASP A 301 -14.70 5.37 12.63
CA ASP A 301 -14.88 5.28 14.09
C ASP A 301 -15.56 3.98 14.54
N GLU A 302 -16.51 3.48 13.77
CA GLU A 302 -17.20 2.22 14.00
C GLU A 302 -16.26 1.00 13.98
N LEU A 303 -15.16 1.06 13.25
CA LEU A 303 -14.16 -0.02 13.16
C LEU A 303 -13.02 0.11 14.18
N VAL A 304 -12.82 1.30 14.77
CA VAL A 304 -11.77 1.51 15.78
C VAL A 304 -12.00 0.61 17.00
N THR A 305 -13.24 0.54 17.49
CA THR A 305 -13.61 -0.36 18.60
C THR A 305 -13.35 -1.82 18.24
N VAL A 306 -13.76 -2.23 17.03
CA VAL A 306 -13.53 -3.61 16.53
C VAL A 306 -12.04 -3.94 16.47
N ALA A 307 -11.21 -3.02 15.95
CA ALA A 307 -9.77 -3.22 15.85
C ALA A 307 -9.12 -3.36 17.24
N ARG A 308 -9.51 -2.50 18.20
CA ARG A 308 -9.00 -2.53 19.56
C ARG A 308 -9.35 -3.84 20.25
N ASP A 309 -10.62 -4.26 20.18
CA ASP A 309 -11.11 -5.49 20.79
C ASP A 309 -10.48 -6.74 20.16
N ALA A 310 -10.15 -6.70 18.86
CA ALA A 310 -9.42 -7.74 18.17
C ALA A 310 -7.89 -7.68 18.37
N GLY A 311 -7.36 -6.69 19.12
CA GLY A 311 -5.92 -6.53 19.35
C GLY A 311 -5.11 -6.14 18.10
N LEU A 312 -5.76 -5.51 17.12
CA LEU A 312 -5.12 -5.11 15.85
C LEU A 312 -4.74 -3.62 15.84
N ARG A 313 -3.64 -3.30 15.17
CA ARG A 313 -3.25 -1.91 14.92
C ARG A 313 -4.23 -1.26 13.95
N PHE A 314 -4.58 -0.01 14.18
CA PHE A 314 -5.59 0.70 13.39
C PHE A 314 -5.22 2.14 12.98
N GLU A 315 -4.03 2.60 13.37
CA GLU A 315 -3.57 3.97 13.11
C GLU A 315 -2.70 4.07 11.85
N ARG A 316 -2.33 2.94 11.26
CA ARG A 316 -1.42 2.89 10.12
C ARG A 316 -1.76 1.71 9.21
N LEU A 317 -1.55 1.92 7.90
CA LEU A 317 -1.54 0.85 6.89
C LEU A 317 -0.10 0.48 6.55
N THR A 318 0.23 -0.80 6.73
CA THR A 318 1.55 -1.33 6.40
C THR A 318 1.43 -2.38 5.30
N TYR A 319 2.20 -2.22 4.22
CA TYR A 319 2.22 -3.12 3.08
C TYR A 319 3.49 -2.91 2.24
N ALA A 320 3.89 -3.92 1.48
CA ALA A 320 4.84 -3.77 0.40
C ALA A 320 4.10 -3.71 -0.93
N PHE A 321 4.64 -3.00 -1.92
CA PHE A 321 4.07 -3.00 -3.25
C PHE A 321 5.16 -2.99 -4.34
N LEU A 322 4.75 -3.39 -5.54
CA LEU A 322 5.55 -3.30 -6.75
C LEU A 322 4.62 -2.93 -7.91
N THR A 323 4.96 -1.87 -8.62
CA THR A 323 4.26 -1.48 -9.84
C THR A 323 5.16 -1.74 -11.04
N LEU A 324 4.66 -2.56 -11.97
CA LEU A 324 5.38 -2.97 -13.18
C LEU A 324 4.65 -2.49 -14.43
N ARG A 325 5.42 -2.10 -15.45
CA ARG A 325 4.92 -1.63 -16.74
C ARG A 325 5.76 -2.18 -17.89
N ARG A 326 5.30 -1.94 -19.11
CA ARG A 326 6.08 -2.16 -20.34
C ARG A 326 6.80 -0.89 -20.81
N ALA A 327 6.34 0.27 -20.34
CA ALA A 327 6.88 1.58 -20.67
C ALA A 327 8.07 1.95 -19.75
N ASP A 328 8.96 2.79 -20.24
CA ASP A 328 10.21 3.13 -19.53
C ASP A 328 10.04 4.16 -18.40
N GLU A 329 8.83 4.71 -18.18
CA GLU A 329 8.58 5.64 -17.09
C GLU A 329 8.81 4.99 -15.74
N ASN A 330 9.36 5.77 -14.82
CA ASN A 330 9.63 5.39 -13.44
C ASN A 330 9.15 6.49 -12.49
N VAL A 331 8.82 6.12 -11.28
CA VAL A 331 8.34 7.03 -10.24
C VAL A 331 9.31 8.18 -9.92
N SER A 332 10.58 8.07 -10.29
CA SER A 332 11.56 9.16 -10.18
C SER A 332 11.18 10.41 -10.98
N ALA A 333 10.35 10.27 -12.02
CA ALA A 333 9.84 11.40 -12.79
C ALA A 333 8.93 12.34 -11.98
N LEU A 334 8.41 11.91 -10.83
CA LEU A 334 7.64 12.75 -9.92
C LEU A 334 8.49 13.76 -9.15
N VAL A 335 9.79 13.51 -9.05
CA VAL A 335 10.70 14.42 -8.34
C VAL A 335 11.05 15.58 -9.27
N PRO A 336 10.90 16.85 -8.82
CA PRO A 336 11.27 18.00 -9.63
C PRO A 336 12.67 17.85 -10.24
N GLU A 337 12.83 18.28 -11.50
CA GLU A 337 14.13 18.28 -12.17
C GLU A 337 15.15 19.14 -11.42
N GLY A 338 16.41 18.78 -11.53
CA GLY A 338 17.50 19.48 -10.86
C GLY A 338 18.76 18.64 -10.73
N GLU A 339 19.79 19.22 -10.16
CA GLU A 339 21.05 18.53 -9.88
C GLU A 339 20.87 17.45 -8.81
N GLY A 340 21.55 16.32 -8.98
CA GLY A 340 21.56 15.23 -8.03
C GLY A 340 20.68 14.05 -8.44
N GLN A 341 20.49 13.14 -7.50
CA GLN A 341 19.75 11.90 -7.71
C GLN A 341 18.39 11.91 -7.04
N ALA A 342 17.41 11.26 -7.65
CA ALA A 342 16.13 10.96 -7.04
C ALA A 342 16.32 9.84 -6.00
N LEU A 343 15.70 10.01 -4.84
CA LEU A 343 15.74 9.07 -3.72
C LEU A 343 14.33 8.83 -3.20
N ARG A 344 14.04 7.59 -2.81
CA ARG A 344 12.85 7.24 -2.04
C ARG A 344 13.17 7.20 -0.56
N VAL A 345 12.43 7.95 0.26
CA VAL A 345 12.53 7.87 1.72
C VAL A 345 11.98 6.53 2.20
N VAL A 346 12.80 5.74 2.90
CA VAL A 346 12.46 4.35 3.29
C VAL A 346 12.38 4.15 4.81
N SER A 347 12.45 5.22 5.59
CA SER A 347 12.23 5.19 7.04
C SER A 347 11.32 6.32 7.50
N GLN A 348 10.74 6.18 8.68
CA GLN A 348 10.18 7.33 9.38
C GLN A 348 11.32 8.27 9.81
N PRO A 349 11.05 9.58 10.02
CA PRO A 349 12.01 10.49 10.61
C PRO A 349 12.48 10.01 11.98
N LEU A 350 13.79 10.10 12.23
CA LEU A 350 14.46 9.70 13.46
C LEU A 350 14.98 10.95 14.16
N PRO A 351 14.19 11.60 15.05
CA PRO A 351 14.64 12.77 15.78
C PRO A 351 15.59 12.35 16.90
N THR A 352 16.74 13.03 16.96
CA THR A 352 17.68 12.93 18.07
C THR A 352 18.10 14.34 18.50
N LYS A 353 18.67 14.50 19.70
CA LYS A 353 19.08 15.82 20.19
C LYS A 353 20.05 16.50 19.21
N GLY A 354 19.65 17.64 18.68
CA GLY A 354 20.48 18.48 17.81
C GLY A 354 20.53 18.04 16.33
N LYS A 355 19.80 16.97 15.96
CA LYS A 355 19.73 16.51 14.56
C LYS A 355 18.46 15.71 14.26
N ARG A 356 18.11 15.65 12.99
CA ARG A 356 17.13 14.72 12.43
C ARG A 356 17.75 13.88 11.35
N GLU A 357 17.29 12.66 11.21
CA GLU A 357 17.80 11.68 10.24
C GLU A 357 16.63 10.91 9.63
N TRP A 358 16.81 10.43 8.42
CA TRP A 358 15.99 9.40 7.77
C TRP A 358 16.83 8.63 6.77
N PHE A 359 16.36 7.45 6.39
CA PHE A 359 17.00 6.65 5.36
C PHE A 359 16.25 6.81 4.04
N ALA A 360 17.01 6.89 2.95
CA ALA A 360 16.49 6.88 1.60
C ALA A 360 17.19 5.81 0.76
N CYS A 361 16.58 5.46 -0.36
CA CYS A 361 17.07 4.48 -1.31
C CYS A 361 17.11 5.08 -2.71
N GLY A 362 18.20 4.86 -3.45
CA GLY A 362 18.40 5.31 -4.81
C GLY A 362 19.36 4.41 -5.56
N GLU A 363 19.83 4.87 -6.72
CA GLU A 363 20.70 4.11 -7.62
C GLU A 363 21.95 3.56 -6.93
N HIS A 364 22.53 4.33 -6.00
CA HIS A 364 23.74 3.94 -5.27
C HIS A 364 23.46 3.20 -3.96
N GLY A 365 22.22 2.71 -3.76
CA GLY A 365 21.83 1.94 -2.58
C GLY A 365 21.11 2.77 -1.51
N ARG A 366 21.21 2.33 -0.25
CA ARG A 366 20.55 2.98 0.90
C ARG A 366 21.45 4.05 1.52
N VAL A 367 20.91 5.26 1.71
CA VAL A 367 21.59 6.43 2.25
C VAL A 367 20.95 6.85 3.56
N ARG A 368 21.75 7.12 4.60
CA ARG A 368 21.30 7.86 5.77
C ARG A 368 21.45 9.35 5.49
N VAL A 369 20.35 10.07 5.54
CA VAL A 369 20.34 11.53 5.31
C VAL A 369 20.21 12.22 6.66
N THR A 370 21.17 13.06 6.99
CA THR A 370 21.27 13.75 8.28
C THR A 370 21.25 15.26 8.08
N ARG A 371 20.42 15.96 8.86
CA ARG A 371 20.49 17.42 9.01
C ARG A 371 20.62 17.79 10.47
N LEU A 372 21.58 18.65 10.79
CA LEU A 372 21.69 19.27 12.11
C LEU A 372 20.64 20.38 12.25
N ASP A 373 20.08 20.57 13.44
CA ASP A 373 19.03 21.58 13.69
C ASP A 373 19.50 22.99 13.29
N ARG A 374 20.78 23.31 13.53
CA ARG A 374 21.40 24.60 13.12
C ARG A 374 21.48 24.81 11.60
N HIS A 375 21.26 23.78 10.79
CA HIS A 375 21.25 23.85 9.32
C HIS A 375 19.83 23.92 8.75
N GLN A 376 18.81 24.06 9.60
CA GLN A 376 17.45 24.27 9.15
C GLN A 376 17.32 25.61 8.41
N SER A 377 16.68 25.58 7.24
CA SER A 377 16.47 26.75 6.39
C SER A 377 15.26 26.53 5.48
N ASP A 378 14.77 27.62 4.86
CA ASP A 378 13.70 27.53 3.87
C ASP A 378 14.11 26.72 2.63
N VAL A 379 15.39 26.77 2.28
CA VAL A 379 15.94 26.02 1.12
C VAL A 379 15.81 24.52 1.29
N ASN A 380 15.90 24.02 2.54
CA ASN A 380 15.77 22.61 2.86
C ASN A 380 14.49 22.26 3.65
N ALA A 381 13.44 23.08 3.56
CA ALA A 381 12.18 22.85 4.25
C ALA A 381 11.54 21.48 3.93
N GLY A 382 11.83 20.92 2.76
CA GLY A 382 11.43 19.55 2.39
C GLY A 382 11.92 18.48 3.37
N PHE A 383 13.01 18.76 4.12
CA PHE A 383 13.55 17.80 5.09
C PHE A 383 12.59 17.52 6.25
N GLU A 384 11.86 18.56 6.72
CA GLU A 384 10.87 18.41 7.80
C GLU A 384 9.62 17.69 7.34
N ARG A 385 9.26 17.83 6.06
CA ARG A 385 8.06 17.21 5.47
C ARG A 385 8.28 15.76 5.10
N ALA A 386 9.54 15.38 4.79
CA ALA A 386 9.88 14.06 4.28
C ALA A 386 9.48 12.95 5.26
N GLN A 387 8.68 12.03 4.77
CA GLN A 387 8.22 10.84 5.47
C GLN A 387 8.50 9.59 4.62
N ARG A 388 8.36 8.42 5.22
CA ARG A 388 8.49 7.15 4.48
C ARG A 388 7.56 7.15 3.26
N GLY A 389 8.14 6.82 2.12
CA GLY A 389 7.44 6.73 0.86
C GLY A 389 7.44 8.02 0.05
N ASP A 390 7.98 9.12 0.55
CA ASP A 390 8.20 10.34 -0.21
C ASP A 390 9.40 10.21 -1.15
N LEU A 391 9.39 11.03 -2.18
CA LEU A 391 10.47 11.13 -3.14
C LEU A 391 11.17 12.47 -2.99
N VAL A 392 12.49 12.46 -2.93
CA VAL A 392 13.30 13.67 -2.78
C VAL A 392 14.48 13.67 -3.74
N ARG A 393 15.03 14.83 -4.05
CA ARG A 393 16.29 14.95 -4.80
C ARG A 393 17.36 15.50 -3.89
N LEU A 394 18.52 14.84 -3.92
CA LEU A 394 19.72 15.31 -3.25
C LEU A 394 20.85 15.47 -4.25
N PRO A 395 21.74 16.48 -4.07
CA PRO A 395 22.98 16.58 -4.83
C PRO A 395 23.74 15.27 -4.82
N VAL A 396 24.50 15.01 -5.89
CA VAL A 396 25.32 13.80 -5.99
C VAL A 396 26.25 13.76 -4.79
N LEU A 397 26.10 12.71 -4.01
CA LEU A 397 26.98 12.46 -2.88
C LEU A 397 28.28 11.91 -3.43
N ASP A 398 29.39 12.45 -2.98
CA ASP A 398 30.70 11.89 -3.28
C ASP A 398 30.79 10.46 -2.69
N THR A 399 30.46 9.47 -3.53
CA THR A 399 30.48 8.06 -3.17
C THR A 399 31.85 7.41 -3.40
N ALA A 400 32.81 8.15 -3.94
CA ALA A 400 34.11 7.62 -4.32
C ALA A 400 34.98 7.18 -3.12
N SER A 401 34.66 7.63 -1.92
CA SER A 401 35.49 7.39 -0.74
C SER A 401 34.90 6.49 0.34
N ARG A 402 33.62 6.07 0.27
CA ARG A 402 33.01 5.12 1.23
C ARG A 402 31.84 4.36 0.59
N PRO A 403 31.70 3.05 0.83
CA PRO A 403 30.45 2.37 0.50
C PRO A 403 29.36 3.05 1.32
N MET A 404 28.55 3.80 0.62
CA MET A 404 27.32 4.44 1.01
C MET A 404 27.04 4.55 2.53
N SER A 405 26.99 5.70 3.09
CA SER A 405 26.44 5.78 4.42
C SER A 405 25.78 7.10 4.80
N ASP A 406 26.36 8.25 4.55
CA ASP A 406 25.87 9.49 5.16
C ASP A 406 25.82 10.64 4.16
N ALA A 407 24.59 11.08 3.84
CA ALA A 407 24.36 12.37 3.20
C ALA A 407 24.11 13.43 4.28
N ARG A 408 24.75 14.57 4.17
CA ARG A 408 24.54 15.70 5.05
C ARG A 408 23.86 16.84 4.34
N VAL A 409 22.66 17.20 4.84
CA VAL A 409 21.93 18.39 4.41
C VAL A 409 22.46 19.58 5.23
N ARG A 410 22.96 20.59 4.53
CA ARG A 410 23.42 21.86 5.08
C ARG A 410 22.37 22.95 4.87
N ALA A 411 22.57 24.14 5.41
CA ALA A 411 21.61 25.23 5.30
C ALA A 411 21.33 25.66 3.84
N ASP A 412 22.31 25.51 2.97
CA ASP A 412 22.27 25.85 1.55
C ASP A 412 21.93 24.67 0.63
N THR A 413 21.72 23.45 1.17
CA THR A 413 21.40 22.26 0.40
C THR A 413 19.91 22.24 0.04
N PRO A 414 19.52 22.39 -1.23
CA PRO A 414 18.12 22.28 -1.63
C PRO A 414 17.62 20.85 -1.50
N LEU A 415 16.37 20.70 -1.06
CA LEU A 415 15.69 19.42 -0.97
C LEU A 415 14.31 19.48 -1.64
N PRO A 416 14.25 19.57 -2.97
CA PRO A 416 12.98 19.43 -3.67
C PRO A 416 12.49 18.00 -3.60
N GLY A 417 11.17 17.80 -3.61
CA GLY A 417 10.57 16.48 -3.51
C GLY A 417 9.11 16.44 -3.91
N TRP A 418 8.63 15.23 -4.10
CA TRP A 418 7.23 14.88 -4.20
C TRP A 418 6.81 14.27 -2.87
N PHE A 419 5.98 14.99 -2.11
CA PHE A 419 5.55 14.62 -0.77
C PHE A 419 4.15 14.04 -0.83
N TYR A 420 4.01 12.78 -0.48
CA TYR A 420 2.77 12.03 -0.61
C TYR A 420 1.60 12.68 0.13
N ALA A 421 1.83 13.17 1.35
CA ALA A 421 0.80 13.82 2.16
C ALA A 421 0.22 15.10 1.52
N GLU A 422 0.91 15.68 0.55
CA GLU A 422 0.48 16.88 -0.18
C GLU A 422 -0.28 16.55 -1.47
N GLN A 423 -0.40 15.26 -1.83
CA GLN A 423 -1.00 14.78 -3.06
C GLN A 423 -2.45 14.38 -2.86
N GLY A 424 -3.19 14.44 -3.93
CA GLY A 424 -4.61 14.14 -3.99
C GLY A 424 -5.46 15.41 -4.17
N PRO A 425 -6.69 15.27 -4.64
CA PRO A 425 -7.58 16.42 -4.81
C PRO A 425 -7.81 17.08 -3.45
N ARG A 426 -7.50 18.36 -3.37
CA ARG A 426 -7.86 19.19 -2.23
C ARG A 426 -9.38 19.35 -2.26
N GLY A 427 -10.05 18.84 -1.22
CA GLY A 427 -11.50 18.91 -1.06
C GLY A 427 -12.01 20.31 -0.90
#